data_cafa37eeecf2bf93584f42d7e1386640
#
_entry.id   cafa37eeecf2bf93584f42d7e1386640
#
_cell.length_a   1.000
_cell.length_b   1.000
_cell.length_c   1.000
_cell.angle_alpha   90.00
_cell.angle_beta   90.00
_cell.angle_gamma   90.00
#
_symmetry.space_group_name_H-M   'P 1'
#
loop_
_entity.id
_entity.type
_entity.pdbx_description
1 polymer ?
#
loop_
_entity_poly.entity_id
_entity_poly.type
_entity_poly.pdbx_seq_one_letter_code
_entity_poly.pdbx_strand_id
1 'polypeptide(L)'
;MNGAQPLVSIITACFNARPTIGQAIDSVRSQTYQNIEYIIIDGGSSDGTVEIIKGNANAVSFFISEPDNGIADAWNKGLARAKGSIVGLLNADDALDPRAVETIVAGIGTDERVVTYGITKMFEHAMTDVVFEMKPQYNKERLEYGFGFMHTSCFTTRIVYDIVGGFDTRYRIAIDTDFLLRCIRAGIPFKPLCNVVYMRSGGLSDHRVIAARIEYYGQLLRYGYPPLRIGIAAVRFAYFELRRRVVRFLKHAIGKA
;
A
#
# COMPACT_ATOMS: atom_id res chain seq x y z
N MET A 1 -21.58 26.13 -2.96
CA MET A 1 -21.76 25.14 -4.02
C MET A 1 -21.86 23.78 -3.37
N ASN A 2 -23.04 23.16 -3.36
CA ASN A 2 -23.24 21.78 -2.91
C ASN A 2 -22.68 20.85 -3.96
N GLY A 3 -21.35 20.73 -4.03
CA GLY A 3 -20.72 19.70 -4.84
C GLY A 3 -21.00 18.34 -4.19
N ALA A 4 -21.51 17.38 -4.98
CA ALA A 4 -21.66 16.00 -4.54
C ALA A 4 -20.34 15.50 -3.95
N GLN A 5 -20.38 14.87 -2.78
CA GLN A 5 -19.18 14.29 -2.16
C GLN A 5 -18.57 13.25 -3.12
N PRO A 6 -17.26 13.31 -3.45
CA PRO A 6 -16.65 12.37 -4.37
C PRO A 6 -16.75 10.94 -3.86
N LEU A 7 -17.06 9.99 -4.74
CA LEU A 7 -17.01 8.56 -4.40
C LEU A 7 -15.54 8.13 -4.27
N VAL A 8 -15.21 7.45 -3.18
CA VAL A 8 -13.89 6.87 -2.91
C VAL A 8 -13.97 5.36 -3.04
N SER A 9 -13.18 4.78 -3.94
CA SER A 9 -13.03 3.33 -4.06
C SER A 9 -11.86 2.88 -3.18
N ILE A 10 -12.11 1.96 -2.26
CA ILE A 10 -11.07 1.27 -1.50
C ILE A 10 -10.99 -0.16 -2.04
N ILE A 11 -9.79 -0.60 -2.43
CA ILE A 11 -9.56 -1.92 -3.00
C ILE A 11 -8.66 -2.72 -2.06
N THR A 12 -9.11 -3.91 -1.66
CA THR A 12 -8.30 -4.89 -0.93
C THR A 12 -8.12 -6.14 -1.77
N ALA A 13 -6.85 -6.51 -2.01
CA ALA A 13 -6.48 -7.83 -2.48
C ALA A 13 -6.19 -8.73 -1.27
N CYS A 14 -6.72 -9.94 -1.24
CA CYS A 14 -6.47 -10.89 -0.16
C CYS A 14 -6.26 -12.31 -0.65
N PHE A 15 -5.45 -13.07 0.09
CA PHE A 15 -5.28 -14.50 -0.08
C PHE A 15 -4.88 -15.12 1.25
N ASN A 16 -5.70 -16.03 1.78
CA ASN A 16 -5.54 -16.67 3.09
C ASN A 16 -5.29 -15.66 4.21
N ALA A 17 -6.21 -14.68 4.32
CA ALA A 17 -6.12 -13.54 5.24
C ALA A 17 -7.11 -13.64 6.42
N ARG A 18 -7.58 -14.87 6.76
CA ARG A 18 -8.54 -15.08 7.85
C ARG A 18 -8.23 -14.34 9.15
N PRO A 19 -6.96 -14.27 9.61
CA PRO A 19 -6.67 -13.61 10.89
C PRO A 19 -6.85 -12.09 10.87
N THR A 20 -6.85 -11.45 9.70
CA THR A 20 -6.67 -10.01 9.58
C THR A 20 -7.76 -9.31 8.77
N ILE A 21 -8.37 -9.98 7.79
CA ILE A 21 -9.34 -9.36 6.87
C ILE A 21 -10.53 -8.70 7.60
N GLY A 22 -10.96 -9.24 8.72
CA GLY A 22 -12.03 -8.65 9.53
C GLY A 22 -11.67 -7.25 10.04
N GLN A 23 -10.43 -7.05 10.49
CA GLN A 23 -9.92 -5.75 10.94
C GLN A 23 -9.87 -4.73 9.78
N ALA A 24 -9.43 -5.15 8.59
CA ALA A 24 -9.43 -4.29 7.42
C ALA A 24 -10.86 -3.84 7.06
N ILE A 25 -11.83 -4.78 7.04
CA ILE A 25 -13.25 -4.47 6.77
C ILE A 25 -13.80 -3.50 7.82
N ASP A 26 -13.55 -3.73 9.10
CA ASP A 26 -14.00 -2.87 10.18
C ASP A 26 -13.43 -1.46 10.08
N SER A 27 -12.19 -1.32 9.65
CA SER A 27 -11.54 -0.02 9.48
C SER A 27 -12.18 0.82 8.35
N VAL A 28 -12.64 0.17 7.28
CA VAL A 28 -13.37 0.85 6.20
C VAL A 28 -14.80 1.17 6.63
N ARG A 29 -15.48 0.24 7.30
CA ARG A 29 -16.84 0.44 7.81
C ARG A 29 -16.95 1.60 8.83
N SER A 30 -15.89 1.81 9.62
CA SER A 30 -15.85 2.85 10.66
C SER A 30 -15.41 4.23 10.17
N GLN A 31 -15.21 4.43 8.87
CA GLN A 31 -14.82 5.73 8.34
C GLN A 31 -15.90 6.79 8.60
N THR A 32 -15.47 8.02 8.98
CA THR A 32 -16.38 9.18 9.13
C THR A 32 -16.94 9.64 7.80
N TYR A 33 -16.19 9.47 6.71
CA TYR A 33 -16.65 9.72 5.36
C TYR A 33 -17.49 8.55 4.84
N GLN A 34 -18.71 8.81 4.35
CA GLN A 34 -19.67 7.75 4.05
C GLN A 34 -19.73 7.36 2.57
N ASN A 35 -19.32 8.24 1.63
CA ASN A 35 -19.42 7.94 0.20
C ASN A 35 -18.23 7.08 -0.27
N ILE A 36 -18.20 5.85 0.23
CA ILE A 36 -17.15 4.86 -0.05
C ILE A 36 -17.76 3.64 -0.74
N GLU A 37 -17.11 3.13 -1.77
CA GLU A 37 -17.29 1.76 -2.25
C GLU A 37 -16.08 0.92 -1.84
N TYR A 38 -16.34 -0.19 -1.17
CA TYR A 38 -15.31 -1.11 -0.75
C TYR A 38 -15.33 -2.36 -1.63
N ILE A 39 -14.20 -2.64 -2.26
CA ILE A 39 -14.01 -3.71 -3.26
C ILE A 39 -12.99 -4.69 -2.71
N ILE A 40 -13.37 -5.96 -2.58
CA ILE A 40 -12.46 -7.02 -2.13
C ILE A 40 -12.29 -8.04 -3.27
N ILE A 41 -11.04 -8.31 -3.61
CA ILE A 41 -10.63 -9.32 -4.59
C ILE A 41 -9.85 -10.39 -3.83
N ASP A 42 -10.42 -11.58 -3.73
CA ASP A 42 -9.83 -12.74 -3.07
C ASP A 42 -9.24 -13.69 -4.10
N GLY A 43 -7.99 -14.08 -3.89
CA GLY A 43 -7.21 -14.96 -4.78
C GLY A 43 -7.55 -16.45 -4.69
N GLY A 44 -8.75 -16.81 -4.20
CA GLY A 44 -9.18 -18.20 -4.00
C GLY A 44 -8.74 -18.75 -2.64
N SER A 45 -8.97 -18.01 -1.57
CA SER A 45 -8.65 -18.43 -0.20
C SER A 45 -9.39 -19.68 0.23
N SER A 46 -8.73 -20.50 1.06
CA SER A 46 -9.29 -21.76 1.60
C SER A 46 -9.22 -21.85 3.14
N ASP A 47 -8.83 -20.78 3.82
CA ASP A 47 -8.57 -20.73 5.27
C ASP A 47 -9.76 -20.21 6.09
N GLY A 48 -10.89 -19.84 5.46
CA GLY A 48 -12.04 -19.20 6.10
C GLY A 48 -12.11 -17.68 5.87
N THR A 49 -11.23 -17.11 5.05
CA THR A 49 -11.27 -15.68 4.64
C THR A 49 -12.59 -15.34 3.96
N VAL A 50 -13.04 -16.17 3.03
CA VAL A 50 -14.26 -15.95 2.23
C VAL A 50 -15.51 -15.89 3.12
N GLU A 51 -15.59 -16.73 4.14
CA GLU A 51 -16.70 -16.76 5.11
C GLU A 51 -16.77 -15.46 5.91
N ILE A 52 -15.62 -14.90 6.32
CA ILE A 52 -15.56 -13.61 7.03
C ILE A 52 -16.03 -12.49 6.12
N ILE A 53 -15.60 -12.46 4.86
CA ILE A 53 -16.02 -11.42 3.91
C ILE A 53 -17.53 -11.50 3.66
N LYS A 54 -18.07 -12.70 3.43
CA LYS A 54 -19.51 -12.93 3.25
C LYS A 54 -20.34 -12.54 4.48
N GLY A 55 -19.81 -12.81 5.69
CA GLY A 55 -20.43 -12.40 6.95
C GLY A 55 -20.48 -10.86 7.15
N ASN A 56 -19.68 -10.12 6.40
CA ASN A 56 -19.63 -8.64 6.41
C ASN A 56 -20.13 -8.01 5.09
N ALA A 57 -21.01 -8.68 4.36
CA ALA A 57 -21.49 -8.25 3.04
C ALA A 57 -22.13 -6.85 3.03
N ASN A 58 -22.66 -6.38 4.15
CA ASN A 58 -23.21 -5.03 4.30
C ASN A 58 -22.15 -3.92 4.27
N ALA A 59 -20.88 -4.24 4.50
CA ALA A 59 -19.76 -3.29 4.44
C ALA A 59 -18.99 -3.36 3.12
N VAL A 60 -19.27 -4.35 2.24
CA VAL A 60 -18.52 -4.62 1.03
C VAL A 60 -19.41 -4.37 -0.19
N SER A 61 -19.02 -3.42 -1.03
CA SER A 61 -19.78 -3.05 -2.23
C SER A 61 -19.63 -4.06 -3.37
N PHE A 62 -18.46 -4.69 -3.47
CA PHE A 62 -18.18 -5.73 -4.45
C PHE A 62 -17.18 -6.74 -3.88
N PHE A 63 -17.45 -8.02 -4.10
CA PHE A 63 -16.58 -9.12 -3.72
C PHE A 63 -16.55 -10.19 -4.81
N ILE A 64 -15.35 -10.70 -5.10
CA ILE A 64 -15.13 -11.88 -5.92
C ILE A 64 -14.01 -12.73 -5.30
N SER A 65 -14.17 -14.06 -5.34
CA SER A 65 -13.15 -15.04 -4.95
C SER A 65 -12.88 -15.94 -6.13
N GLU A 66 -11.69 -15.84 -6.68
CA GLU A 66 -11.21 -16.66 -7.81
C GLU A 66 -9.68 -16.68 -7.82
N PRO A 67 -9.03 -17.71 -8.37
CA PRO A 67 -7.58 -17.71 -8.52
C PRO A 67 -7.07 -16.47 -9.26
N ASP A 68 -5.96 -15.91 -8.78
CA ASP A 68 -5.28 -14.79 -9.41
C ASP A 68 -3.80 -15.09 -9.70
N ASN A 69 -3.15 -14.19 -10.45
CA ASN A 69 -1.73 -14.27 -10.76
C ASN A 69 -0.88 -13.40 -9.81
N GLY A 70 -1.37 -13.15 -8.59
CA GLY A 70 -0.73 -12.35 -7.54
C GLY A 70 -1.35 -10.97 -7.37
N ILE A 71 -0.84 -10.21 -6.41
CA ILE A 71 -1.41 -8.95 -5.91
C ILE A 71 -1.69 -7.93 -7.04
N ALA A 72 -0.78 -7.80 -8.02
CA ALA A 72 -0.97 -6.87 -9.14
C ALA A 72 -2.21 -7.21 -9.98
N ASP A 73 -2.47 -8.51 -10.23
CA ASP A 73 -3.66 -8.97 -10.95
C ASP A 73 -4.93 -8.67 -10.14
N ALA A 74 -4.91 -8.99 -8.84
CA ALA A 74 -6.02 -8.70 -7.94
C ALA A 74 -6.31 -7.18 -7.85
N TRP A 75 -5.29 -6.33 -7.73
CA TRP A 75 -5.47 -4.87 -7.75
C TRP A 75 -6.03 -4.38 -9.07
N ASN A 76 -5.59 -4.91 -10.21
CA ASN A 76 -6.13 -4.56 -11.53
C ASN A 76 -7.60 -4.98 -11.68
N LYS A 77 -7.98 -6.17 -11.19
CA LYS A 77 -9.39 -6.60 -11.15
C LYS A 77 -10.23 -5.65 -10.30
N GLY A 78 -9.73 -5.24 -9.15
CA GLY A 78 -10.38 -4.26 -8.29
C GLY A 78 -10.49 -2.89 -8.95
N LEU A 79 -9.42 -2.41 -9.59
CA LEU A 79 -9.39 -1.14 -10.32
C LEU A 79 -10.41 -1.12 -11.49
N ALA A 80 -10.57 -2.23 -12.19
CA ALA A 80 -11.55 -2.34 -13.26
C ALA A 80 -13.02 -2.28 -12.76
N ARG A 81 -13.25 -2.57 -11.47
CA ARG A 81 -14.56 -2.48 -10.81
C ARG A 81 -14.81 -1.14 -10.14
N ALA A 82 -13.75 -0.45 -9.75
CA ALA A 82 -13.80 0.83 -9.06
C ALA A 82 -14.50 1.90 -9.90
N LYS A 83 -15.42 2.65 -9.29
CA LYS A 83 -16.19 3.74 -9.89
C LYS A 83 -15.86 5.10 -9.28
N GLY A 84 -15.15 5.10 -8.15
CA GLY A 84 -14.77 6.30 -7.42
C GLY A 84 -13.81 7.18 -8.19
N SER A 85 -13.95 8.48 -8.02
CA SER A 85 -13.01 9.48 -8.53
C SER A 85 -11.67 9.48 -7.79
N ILE A 86 -11.63 8.85 -6.62
CA ILE A 86 -10.45 8.65 -5.79
C ILE A 86 -10.33 7.15 -5.51
N VAL A 87 -9.13 6.60 -5.63
CA VAL A 87 -8.85 5.17 -5.41
C VAL A 87 -7.75 5.02 -4.37
N GLY A 88 -7.99 4.19 -3.37
CA GLY A 88 -7.02 3.75 -2.38
C GLY A 88 -6.84 2.24 -2.38
N LEU A 89 -5.63 1.78 -2.08
CA LEU A 89 -5.32 0.37 -1.86
C LEU A 89 -5.15 0.13 -0.36
N LEU A 90 -5.86 -0.84 0.17
CA LEU A 90 -5.73 -1.27 1.56
C LEU A 90 -5.38 -2.76 1.57
N ASN A 91 -4.25 -3.14 2.17
CA ASN A 91 -3.92 -4.55 2.31
C ASN A 91 -4.86 -5.24 3.31
N ALA A 92 -5.00 -6.55 3.19
CA ALA A 92 -5.91 -7.35 4.03
C ALA A 92 -5.48 -7.44 5.52
N ASP A 93 -4.28 -7.00 5.84
CA ASP A 93 -3.69 -6.97 7.18
C ASP A 93 -3.47 -5.55 7.74
N ASP A 94 -3.82 -4.52 6.94
CA ASP A 94 -3.72 -3.12 7.30
C ASP A 94 -5.07 -2.54 7.76
N ALA A 95 -5.06 -1.31 8.28
CA ALA A 95 -6.28 -0.61 8.69
C ALA A 95 -6.16 0.90 8.47
N LEU A 96 -7.27 1.55 8.16
CA LEU A 96 -7.38 3.00 8.07
C LEU A 96 -7.74 3.60 9.43
N ASP A 97 -7.17 4.76 9.75
CA ASP A 97 -7.70 5.61 10.84
C ASP A 97 -9.14 6.03 10.51
N PRO A 98 -10.05 6.14 11.49
CA PRO A 98 -11.46 6.48 11.23
C PRO A 98 -11.68 7.77 10.42
N ARG A 99 -10.74 8.71 10.44
CA ARG A 99 -10.82 9.97 9.69
C ARG A 99 -9.92 10.02 8.46
N ALA A 100 -9.33 8.89 8.07
CA ALA A 100 -8.36 8.85 6.97
C ALA A 100 -8.99 9.31 5.65
N VAL A 101 -10.14 8.75 5.26
CA VAL A 101 -10.80 9.08 3.98
C VAL A 101 -11.31 10.53 3.97
N GLU A 102 -11.87 11.03 5.08
CA GLU A 102 -12.27 12.43 5.22
C GLU A 102 -11.08 13.38 4.98
N THR A 103 -9.94 13.08 5.60
CA THR A 103 -8.69 13.85 5.44
C THR A 103 -8.19 13.82 4.00
N ILE A 104 -8.28 12.66 3.33
CA ILE A 104 -7.85 12.49 1.94
C ILE A 104 -8.74 13.32 1.00
N VAL A 105 -10.06 13.21 1.13
CA VAL A 105 -11.02 13.95 0.30
C VAL A 105 -10.83 15.45 0.47
N ALA A 106 -10.72 15.93 1.71
CA ALA A 106 -10.47 17.34 1.99
C ALA A 106 -9.12 17.80 1.43
N GLY A 107 -8.09 16.95 1.54
CA GLY A 107 -6.74 17.26 1.07
C GLY A 107 -6.59 17.26 -0.45
N ILE A 108 -7.30 16.37 -1.18
CA ILE A 108 -7.33 16.38 -2.64
C ILE A 108 -8.05 17.64 -3.13
N GLY A 109 -9.20 17.96 -2.54
CA GLY A 109 -9.98 19.14 -2.92
C GLY A 109 -10.40 19.08 -4.38
N THR A 110 -9.95 20.06 -5.18
CA THR A 110 -10.22 20.16 -6.63
C THR A 110 -9.09 19.63 -7.50
N ASP A 111 -8.04 19.04 -6.91
CA ASP A 111 -6.92 18.49 -7.68
C ASP A 111 -7.37 17.27 -8.49
N GLU A 112 -7.40 17.40 -9.82
CA GLU A 112 -7.87 16.34 -10.70
C GLU A 112 -6.82 15.23 -10.90
N ARG A 113 -5.52 15.59 -10.86
CA ARG A 113 -4.39 14.67 -11.13
C ARG A 113 -3.40 14.71 -9.98
N VAL A 114 -3.54 13.82 -9.02
CA VAL A 114 -2.66 13.79 -7.85
C VAL A 114 -2.54 12.39 -7.27
N VAL A 115 -1.34 12.05 -6.80
CA VAL A 115 -1.09 10.98 -5.84
C VAL A 115 -0.90 11.62 -4.47
N THR A 116 -1.77 11.33 -3.53
CA THR A 116 -1.58 11.74 -2.14
C THR A 116 -0.87 10.66 -1.35
N TYR A 117 -0.19 11.03 -0.27
CA TYR A 117 0.47 10.10 0.65
C TYR A 117 0.45 10.66 2.06
N GLY A 118 0.40 9.78 3.05
CA GLY A 118 0.17 10.16 4.43
C GLY A 118 1.11 9.50 5.43
N ILE A 119 0.71 9.55 6.69
CA ILE A 119 1.43 8.96 7.82
C ILE A 119 1.13 7.46 7.86
N THR A 120 2.17 6.64 8.00
CA THR A 120 2.02 5.20 8.25
C THR A 120 2.50 4.87 9.65
N LYS A 121 1.63 4.25 10.44
CA LYS A 121 1.94 3.71 11.76
C LYS A 121 2.06 2.19 11.65
N MET A 122 3.26 1.67 11.87
CA MET A 122 3.51 0.22 11.85
C MET A 122 3.22 -0.37 13.22
N PHE A 123 2.52 -1.51 13.24
CA PHE A 123 2.18 -2.26 14.46
C PHE A 123 2.44 -3.76 14.27
N GLU A 124 2.62 -4.50 15.36
CA GLU A 124 2.89 -5.95 15.32
C GLU A 124 1.63 -6.76 15.66
N HIS A 125 1.04 -6.53 16.81
CA HIS A 125 -0.11 -7.32 17.30
C HIS A 125 -1.42 -6.55 17.25
N ALA A 126 -1.46 -5.37 17.85
CA ALA A 126 -2.64 -4.51 17.89
C ALA A 126 -2.29 -3.10 17.41
N MET A 127 -3.26 -2.37 16.85
CA MET A 127 -3.04 -0.98 16.37
C MET A 127 -2.60 -0.01 17.48
N THR A 128 -2.79 -0.39 18.75
CA THR A 128 -2.28 0.34 19.92
C THR A 128 -0.78 0.16 20.13
N ASP A 129 -0.18 -0.92 19.58
CA ASP A 129 1.22 -1.28 19.75
C ASP A 129 2.04 -0.76 18.56
N VAL A 130 2.02 0.56 18.38
CA VAL A 130 2.79 1.20 17.29
C VAL A 130 4.27 1.10 17.58
N VAL A 131 4.99 0.35 16.75
CA VAL A 131 6.44 0.14 16.85
C VAL A 131 7.24 1.15 16.04
N PHE A 132 6.64 1.75 15.03
CA PHE A 132 7.29 2.73 14.16
C PHE A 132 6.25 3.65 13.51
N GLU A 133 6.55 4.94 13.42
CA GLU A 133 5.76 5.92 12.68
C GLU A 133 6.60 6.53 11.56
N MET A 134 6.14 6.38 10.32
CA MET A 134 6.72 7.03 9.16
C MET A 134 5.92 8.28 8.82
N LYS A 135 6.54 9.44 9.03
CA LYS A 135 6.04 10.71 8.50
C LYS A 135 6.45 10.83 7.03
N PRO A 136 5.58 11.33 6.17
CA PRO A 136 5.85 11.43 4.74
C PRO A 136 7.02 12.38 4.45
N GLN A 137 8.03 11.89 3.70
CA GLN A 137 9.24 12.62 3.35
C GLN A 137 9.65 12.34 1.90
N TYR A 138 8.73 12.59 0.96
CA TYR A 138 9.01 12.35 -0.45
C TYR A 138 10.09 13.26 -1.01
N ASN A 139 11.09 12.65 -1.66
CA ASN A 139 12.12 13.37 -2.42
C ASN A 139 12.47 12.59 -3.69
N LYS A 140 12.01 13.08 -4.85
CA LYS A 140 12.22 12.45 -6.16
C LYS A 140 13.69 12.31 -6.55
N GLU A 141 14.59 13.12 -5.97
CA GLU A 141 16.03 13.09 -6.27
C GLU A 141 16.80 12.05 -5.46
N ARG A 142 16.13 11.41 -4.48
CA ARG A 142 16.74 10.45 -3.57
C ARG A 142 15.99 9.12 -3.50
N LEU A 143 15.31 8.74 -4.58
CA LEU A 143 14.53 7.51 -4.63
C LEU A 143 15.37 6.25 -4.44
N GLU A 144 16.69 6.29 -4.63
CA GLU A 144 17.59 5.17 -4.31
C GLU A 144 17.49 4.70 -2.84
N TYR A 145 16.95 5.55 -1.96
CA TYR A 145 16.70 5.22 -0.54
C TYR A 145 15.24 4.84 -0.25
N GLY A 146 14.33 5.05 -1.19
CA GLY A 146 12.89 4.80 -1.09
C GLY A 146 12.06 6.06 -1.34
N PHE A 147 10.74 5.88 -1.43
CA PHE A 147 9.82 7.00 -1.68
C PHE A 147 9.64 7.92 -0.46
N GLY A 148 10.00 7.47 0.75
CA GLY A 148 9.81 8.22 1.98
C GLY A 148 8.36 8.22 2.48
N PHE A 149 7.52 7.32 1.95
CA PHE A 149 6.17 7.00 2.39
C PHE A 149 5.84 5.55 2.02
N MET A 150 4.80 4.96 2.61
CA MET A 150 4.30 3.63 2.26
C MET A 150 3.11 3.74 1.31
N HIS A 151 3.02 2.84 0.34
CA HIS A 151 1.93 2.84 -0.66
C HIS A 151 0.54 2.71 -0.03
N THR A 152 0.41 2.02 1.08
CA THR A 152 -0.85 1.86 1.83
C THR A 152 -1.45 3.19 2.29
N SER A 153 -0.61 4.23 2.46
CA SER A 153 -1.06 5.59 2.78
C SER A 153 -1.41 6.43 1.53
N CYS A 154 -1.23 5.86 0.33
CA CYS A 154 -1.47 6.56 -0.93
C CYS A 154 -2.92 6.44 -1.37
N PHE A 155 -3.50 7.59 -1.76
CA PHE A 155 -4.75 7.66 -2.51
C PHE A 155 -4.51 8.46 -3.78
N THR A 156 -5.09 7.97 -4.87
CA THR A 156 -4.79 8.48 -6.21
C THR A 156 -6.10 8.84 -6.91
N THR A 157 -6.17 9.98 -7.56
CA THR A 157 -7.33 10.32 -8.38
C THR A 157 -7.43 9.39 -9.57
N ARG A 158 -8.66 9.01 -9.96
CA ARG A 158 -8.94 8.02 -11.01
C ARG A 158 -8.26 8.35 -12.34
N ILE A 159 -8.24 9.61 -12.71
CA ILE A 159 -7.62 10.08 -13.95
C ILE A 159 -6.12 9.76 -14.04
N VAL A 160 -5.43 9.58 -12.91
CA VAL A 160 -4.03 9.17 -12.91
C VAL A 160 -3.90 7.75 -13.47
N TYR A 161 -4.79 6.83 -13.10
CA TYR A 161 -4.82 5.47 -13.66
C TYR A 161 -5.14 5.47 -15.16
N ASP A 162 -5.99 6.41 -15.62
CA ASP A 162 -6.30 6.56 -17.05
C ASP A 162 -5.06 7.04 -17.83
N ILE A 163 -4.18 7.84 -17.20
CA ILE A 163 -2.95 8.37 -17.81
C ILE A 163 -1.82 7.33 -17.78
N VAL A 164 -1.57 6.69 -16.63
CA VAL A 164 -0.38 5.83 -16.46
C VAL A 164 -0.68 4.34 -16.55
N GLY A 165 -1.95 3.95 -16.59
CA GLY A 165 -2.41 2.56 -16.55
C GLY A 165 -2.42 1.96 -15.13
N GLY A 166 -2.90 0.73 -15.03
CA GLY A 166 -2.93 -0.05 -13.80
C GLY A 166 -1.56 -0.59 -13.36
N PHE A 167 -1.54 -1.70 -12.65
CA PHE A 167 -0.33 -2.31 -12.09
C PHE A 167 0.27 -3.34 -13.04
N ASP A 168 1.62 -3.34 -13.15
CA ASP A 168 2.35 -4.27 -14.00
C ASP A 168 2.49 -5.64 -13.30
N THR A 169 1.85 -6.66 -13.88
CA THR A 169 1.82 -8.03 -13.34
C THR A 169 3.15 -8.77 -13.42
N ARG A 170 4.16 -8.20 -14.08
CA ARG A 170 5.53 -8.76 -14.11
C ARG A 170 6.24 -8.62 -12.77
N TYR A 171 5.85 -7.62 -11.97
CA TYR A 171 6.42 -7.43 -10.63
C TYR A 171 5.64 -8.23 -9.58
N ARG A 172 6.36 -8.72 -8.57
CA ARG A 172 5.80 -9.61 -7.56
C ARG A 172 5.76 -8.98 -6.17
N ILE A 173 6.65 -8.03 -5.88
CA ILE A 173 6.82 -7.43 -4.56
C ILE A 173 6.75 -5.89 -4.65
N ALA A 174 7.60 -5.27 -5.47
CA ALA A 174 7.68 -3.82 -5.62
C ALA A 174 6.72 -3.30 -6.72
N ILE A 175 5.47 -3.75 -6.67
CA ILE A 175 4.44 -3.47 -7.68
C ILE A 175 4.05 -1.99 -7.68
N ASP A 176 3.89 -1.43 -6.49
CA ASP A 176 3.60 -0.02 -6.23
C ASP A 176 4.69 0.91 -6.76
N THR A 177 5.94 0.47 -6.67
CA THR A 177 7.12 1.22 -7.13
C THR A 177 7.02 1.55 -8.62
N ASP A 178 6.70 0.58 -9.47
CA ASP A 178 6.55 0.79 -10.91
C ASP A 178 5.43 1.81 -11.22
N PHE A 179 4.29 1.67 -10.56
CA PHE A 179 3.18 2.60 -10.70
C PHE A 179 3.60 4.03 -10.32
N LEU A 180 4.25 4.20 -9.17
CA LEU A 180 4.70 5.50 -8.69
C LEU A 180 5.79 6.11 -9.61
N LEU A 181 6.70 5.30 -10.15
CA LEU A 181 7.70 5.76 -11.13
C LEU A 181 7.06 6.20 -12.45
N ARG A 182 6.01 5.51 -12.92
CA ARG A 182 5.21 5.97 -14.07
C ARG A 182 4.51 7.29 -13.79
N CYS A 183 3.97 7.48 -12.59
CA CYS A 183 3.39 8.75 -12.16
C CYS A 183 4.43 9.88 -12.19
N ILE A 184 5.64 9.66 -11.66
CA ILE A 184 6.74 10.64 -11.71
C ILE A 184 7.07 11.01 -13.16
N ARG A 185 7.20 10.01 -14.04
CA ARG A 185 7.53 10.21 -15.46
C ARG A 185 6.43 10.98 -16.21
N ALA A 186 5.17 10.77 -15.84
CA ALA A 186 4.02 11.48 -16.39
C ALA A 186 3.83 12.89 -15.79
N GLY A 187 4.71 13.32 -14.86
CA GLY A 187 4.61 14.63 -14.21
C GLY A 187 3.42 14.75 -13.25
N ILE A 188 2.92 13.63 -12.72
CA ILE A 188 1.84 13.65 -11.74
C ILE A 188 2.37 14.21 -10.40
N PRO A 189 1.72 15.22 -9.81
CA PRO A 189 2.13 15.75 -8.52
C PRO A 189 1.89 14.76 -7.37
N PHE A 190 2.81 14.80 -6.40
CA PHE A 190 2.73 14.04 -5.15
C PHE A 190 2.46 15.01 -4.01
N LYS A 191 1.37 14.81 -3.26
CA LYS A 191 0.88 15.73 -2.22
C LYS A 191 0.88 15.04 -0.85
N PRO A 192 1.66 15.54 0.13
CA PRO A 192 1.62 15.02 1.50
C PRO A 192 0.31 15.44 2.19
N LEU A 193 -0.28 14.50 2.92
CA LEU A 193 -1.44 14.72 3.77
C LEU A 193 -1.17 14.20 5.18
N CYS A 194 -2.09 14.47 6.10
CA CYS A 194 -2.02 13.98 7.48
C CYS A 194 -2.94 12.77 7.75
N ASN A 195 -3.44 12.12 6.70
CA ASN A 195 -4.18 10.86 6.86
C ASN A 195 -3.27 9.80 7.48
N VAL A 196 -3.84 8.98 8.35
CA VAL A 196 -3.12 7.91 9.05
C VAL A 196 -3.60 6.56 8.56
N VAL A 197 -2.62 5.69 8.28
CA VAL A 197 -2.85 4.28 7.97
C VAL A 197 -2.03 3.43 8.93
N TYR A 198 -2.65 2.40 9.46
CA TYR A 198 -2.00 1.40 10.30
C TYR A 198 -1.56 0.22 9.42
N MET A 199 -0.25 -0.03 9.35
CA MET A 199 0.35 -1.10 8.56
C MET A 199 0.88 -2.18 9.50
N ARG A 200 0.48 -3.43 9.26
CA ARG A 200 0.99 -4.56 10.03
C ARG A 200 2.41 -4.92 9.58
N SER A 201 3.32 -5.11 10.55
CA SER A 201 4.67 -5.63 10.30
C SER A 201 4.63 -7.11 9.91
N GLY A 202 5.57 -7.55 9.08
CA GLY A 202 5.67 -8.96 8.66
C GLY A 202 4.97 -9.29 7.36
N GLY A 203 4.69 -8.30 6.51
CA GLY A 203 4.17 -8.50 5.16
C GLY A 203 5.18 -9.16 4.20
N LEU A 204 4.74 -9.38 2.95
CA LEU A 204 5.53 -10.06 1.91
C LEU A 204 6.91 -9.41 1.68
N SER A 205 6.98 -8.08 1.68
CA SER A 205 8.23 -7.33 1.49
C SER A 205 9.21 -7.50 2.66
N ASP A 206 8.70 -7.68 3.88
CA ASP A 206 9.54 -7.92 5.07
C ASP A 206 10.15 -9.33 5.06
N HIS A 207 9.39 -10.32 4.59
CA HIS A 207 9.89 -11.70 4.45
C HIS A 207 10.84 -11.85 3.27
N ARG A 208 10.68 -11.05 2.22
CA ARG A 208 11.48 -11.12 0.98
C ARG A 208 12.26 -9.83 0.70
N VAL A 209 12.82 -9.22 1.75
CA VAL A 209 13.43 -7.88 1.69
C VAL A 209 14.52 -7.73 0.61
N ILE A 210 15.33 -8.78 0.38
CA ILE A 210 16.37 -8.76 -0.66
C ILE A 210 15.73 -8.78 -2.05
N ALA A 211 14.75 -9.66 -2.29
CA ALA A 211 14.05 -9.74 -3.57
C ALA A 211 13.30 -8.42 -3.86
N ALA A 212 12.64 -7.85 -2.86
CA ALA A 212 11.98 -6.55 -2.98
C ALA A 212 12.97 -5.44 -3.38
N ARG A 213 14.18 -5.44 -2.79
CA ARG A 213 15.23 -4.47 -3.16
C ARG A 213 15.80 -4.69 -4.55
N ILE A 214 15.94 -5.92 -5.00
CA ILE A 214 16.37 -6.23 -6.36
C ILE A 214 15.33 -5.73 -7.37
N GLU A 215 14.04 -6.02 -7.16
CA GLU A 215 12.97 -5.48 -8.02
C GLU A 215 12.98 -3.95 -8.02
N TYR A 216 13.07 -3.33 -6.83
CA TYR A 216 13.10 -1.88 -6.66
C TYR A 216 14.24 -1.21 -7.45
N TYR A 217 15.48 -1.67 -7.22
CA TYR A 217 16.65 -1.11 -7.91
C TYR A 217 16.64 -1.39 -9.42
N GLY A 218 16.15 -2.56 -9.83
CA GLY A 218 15.96 -2.89 -11.25
C GLY A 218 14.99 -1.94 -11.94
N GLN A 219 13.93 -1.55 -11.24
CA GLN A 219 12.98 -0.55 -11.75
C GLN A 219 13.63 0.83 -11.84
N LEU A 220 14.33 1.30 -10.80
CA LEU A 220 15.03 2.59 -10.85
C LEU A 220 16.00 2.67 -12.04
N LEU A 221 16.79 1.61 -12.30
CA LEU A 221 17.67 1.51 -13.46
C LEU A 221 16.89 1.63 -14.78
N ARG A 222 15.78 0.91 -14.91
CA ARG A 222 14.90 0.95 -16.09
C ARG A 222 14.33 2.35 -16.35
N TYR A 223 14.07 3.11 -15.28
CA TYR A 223 13.57 4.48 -15.36
C TYR A 223 14.69 5.54 -15.46
N GLY A 224 15.96 5.11 -15.68
CA GLY A 224 17.07 6.01 -15.98
C GLY A 224 17.73 6.66 -14.77
N TYR A 225 17.51 6.14 -13.55
CA TYR A 225 18.22 6.63 -12.38
C TYR A 225 19.71 6.25 -12.44
N PRO A 226 20.61 7.13 -11.93
CA PRO A 226 22.05 6.94 -12.07
C PRO A 226 22.54 5.62 -11.44
N PRO A 227 23.17 4.71 -12.21
CA PRO A 227 23.62 3.40 -11.70
C PRO A 227 24.58 3.51 -10.51
N LEU A 228 25.45 4.51 -10.50
CA LEU A 228 26.40 4.74 -9.40
C LEU A 228 25.67 5.02 -8.08
N ARG A 229 24.63 5.85 -8.10
CA ARG A 229 23.82 6.15 -6.90
C ARG A 229 23.11 4.90 -6.38
N ILE A 230 22.54 4.12 -7.29
CA ILE A 230 21.88 2.85 -6.96
C ILE A 230 22.89 1.87 -6.38
N GLY A 231 24.10 1.75 -6.96
CA GLY A 231 25.17 0.90 -6.45
C GLY A 231 25.58 1.28 -5.02
N ILE A 232 25.77 2.57 -4.74
CA ILE A 232 26.06 3.07 -3.38
C ILE A 232 24.94 2.73 -2.41
N ALA A 233 23.68 2.96 -2.80
CA ALA A 233 22.52 2.63 -1.98
C ALA A 233 22.39 1.13 -1.72
N ALA A 234 22.70 0.28 -2.71
CA ALA A 234 22.70 -1.18 -2.60
C ALA A 234 23.76 -1.68 -1.60
N VAL A 235 24.98 -1.17 -1.68
CA VAL A 235 26.06 -1.49 -0.72
C VAL A 235 25.66 -1.08 0.69
N ARG A 236 25.13 0.13 0.86
CA ARG A 236 24.65 0.63 2.14
C ARG A 236 23.52 -0.24 2.71
N PHE A 237 22.56 -0.61 1.88
CA PHE A 237 21.48 -1.52 2.26
C PHE A 237 22.04 -2.88 2.72
N ALA A 238 22.95 -3.49 1.95
CA ALA A 238 23.56 -4.76 2.29
C ALA A 238 24.30 -4.71 3.63
N TYR A 239 25.03 -3.62 3.89
CA TYR A 239 25.73 -3.39 5.17
C TYR A 239 24.74 -3.35 6.35
N PHE A 240 23.65 -2.57 6.24
CA PHE A 240 22.66 -2.48 7.32
C PHE A 240 21.91 -3.79 7.53
N GLU A 241 21.59 -4.52 6.46
CA GLU A 241 20.93 -5.82 6.57
C GLU A 241 21.83 -6.88 7.23
N LEU A 242 23.11 -6.90 6.88
CA LEU A 242 24.10 -7.77 7.52
C LEU A 242 24.21 -7.44 9.02
N ARG A 243 24.38 -6.16 9.36
CA ARG A 243 24.44 -5.70 10.75
C ARG A 243 23.17 -6.11 11.53
N ARG A 244 21.99 -5.95 10.95
CA ARG A 244 20.71 -6.35 11.55
C ARG A 244 20.66 -7.84 11.84
N ARG A 245 21.16 -8.69 10.92
CA ARG A 245 21.23 -10.13 11.08
C ARG A 245 22.21 -10.54 12.18
N VAL A 246 23.39 -9.93 12.20
CA VAL A 246 24.39 -10.19 13.25
C VAL A 246 23.87 -9.82 14.62
N VAL A 247 23.26 -8.64 14.79
CA VAL A 247 22.68 -8.20 16.07
C VAL A 247 21.57 -9.17 16.53
N ARG A 248 20.72 -9.61 15.61
CA ARG A 248 19.64 -10.57 15.91
C ARG A 248 20.22 -11.92 16.36
N PHE A 249 21.24 -12.41 15.66
CA PHE A 249 21.94 -13.65 16.02
C PHE A 249 22.56 -13.56 17.42
N LEU A 250 23.27 -12.46 17.72
CA LEU A 250 23.89 -12.25 19.04
C LEU A 250 22.84 -12.18 20.15
N LYS A 251 21.74 -11.45 19.97
CA LYS A 251 20.64 -11.40 20.94
C LYS A 251 20.05 -12.80 21.20
N HIS A 252 19.90 -13.61 20.18
CA HIS A 252 19.39 -14.97 20.31
C HIS A 252 20.38 -15.91 21.01
N ALA A 253 21.68 -15.74 20.76
CA ALA A 253 22.74 -16.51 21.43
C ALA A 253 22.88 -16.16 22.91
N ILE A 254 22.77 -14.86 23.26
CA ILE A 254 22.87 -14.39 24.67
C ILE A 254 21.58 -14.70 25.46
N GLY A 255 20.40 -14.64 24.82
CA GLY A 255 19.13 -14.95 25.49
C GLY A 255 18.85 -16.43 25.70
N LYS A 256 19.77 -17.32 25.28
CA LYS A 256 19.75 -18.77 25.55
C LYS A 256 20.81 -19.20 26.61
N ALA A 257 21.59 -18.27 27.11
CA ALA A 257 22.51 -18.48 28.25
C ALA A 257 21.86 -17.91 29.52
#